data_548cbb6e3827083431bc71bde0eabc18
#
_entry.id   548cbb6e3827083431bc71bde0eabc18
#
_cell.length_a   1.000
_cell.length_b   1.000
_cell.length_c   1.000
_cell.angle_alpha   90.00
_cell.angle_beta   90.00
_cell.angle_gamma   90.00
#
_symmetry.space_group_name_H-M   'P 1'
#
loop_
_entity.id
_entity.type
_entity.pdbx_description
1 polymer ?
#
loop_
_entity_poly.entity_id
_entity_poly.type
_entity_poly.pdbx_seq_one_letter_code
_entity_poly.pdbx_strand_id
1 'polypeptide(L)'
;LAAMIFRDHQMIIPHGNDCLLPYDNAYFIGAPENIEKFSRGMAESSTRHIKKAIIIGAGRTGTALAPMLEADGISVKVIDLDPEQCRHISSKLKKSIVLCGDGADIDLLMQEGVSEMNG
;
A
#
# COMPACT_ATOMS: atom_id res chain seq x y z
N LEU A 1 -4.81 -24.14 2.15
CA LEU A 1 -4.63 -23.09 1.15
C LEU A 1 -5.52 -23.41 -0.05
N ALA A 2 -6.40 -22.50 -0.41
CA ALA A 2 -7.19 -22.56 -1.64
C ALA A 2 -6.66 -21.53 -2.61
N ALA A 3 -6.70 -21.81 -3.91
CA ALA A 3 -6.23 -20.93 -4.93
C ALA A 3 -7.26 -20.76 -6.04
N MET A 4 -7.24 -19.60 -6.69
CA MET A 4 -7.97 -19.30 -7.92
C MET A 4 -7.01 -18.57 -8.85
N ILE A 5 -7.00 -18.95 -10.12
CA ILE A 5 -6.18 -18.31 -11.15
C ILE A 5 -7.10 -17.58 -12.12
N PHE A 6 -6.77 -16.37 -12.44
CA PHE A 6 -7.43 -15.59 -13.49
C PHE A 6 -6.44 -15.39 -14.63
N ARG A 7 -6.74 -16.02 -15.78
CA ARG A 7 -5.91 -16.04 -17.00
C ARG A 7 -6.80 -15.75 -18.20
N ASP A 8 -6.42 -14.82 -19.05
CA ASP A 8 -7.11 -14.50 -20.31
C ASP A 8 -8.64 -14.33 -20.15
N HIS A 9 -9.05 -13.59 -19.11
CA HIS A 9 -10.45 -13.36 -18.73
C HIS A 9 -11.22 -14.61 -18.29
N GLN A 10 -10.54 -15.72 -18.02
CA GLN A 10 -11.13 -16.95 -17.51
C GLN A 10 -10.70 -17.21 -16.08
N MET A 11 -11.65 -17.69 -15.28
CA MET A 11 -11.39 -18.14 -13.91
C MET A 11 -11.11 -19.64 -13.91
N ILE A 12 -9.97 -20.03 -13.36
CA ILE A 12 -9.52 -21.41 -13.24
C ILE A 12 -9.41 -21.75 -11.74
N ILE A 13 -10.07 -22.80 -11.32
CA ILE A 13 -9.83 -23.42 -10.00
C ILE A 13 -8.76 -24.48 -10.19
N PRO A 14 -7.52 -24.26 -9.71
CA PRO A 14 -6.41 -25.13 -10.05
C PRO A 14 -6.51 -26.50 -9.37
N HIS A 15 -6.11 -27.52 -10.10
CA HIS A 15 -5.94 -28.89 -9.65
C HIS A 15 -4.45 -29.23 -9.58
N GLY A 16 -4.12 -30.44 -9.11
CA GLY A 16 -2.73 -30.82 -8.81
C GLY A 16 -1.74 -30.77 -9.99
N ASN A 17 -2.23 -30.75 -11.23
CA ASN A 17 -1.39 -30.68 -12.43
C ASN A 17 -1.35 -29.28 -13.06
N ASP A 18 -2.08 -28.32 -12.49
CA ASP A 18 -2.09 -26.94 -12.98
C ASP A 18 -0.88 -26.17 -12.47
N CYS A 19 -0.35 -25.29 -13.29
CA CYS A 19 0.76 -24.42 -12.95
C CYS A 19 0.38 -22.95 -13.15
N LEU A 20 1.01 -22.08 -12.36
CA LEU A 20 1.01 -20.65 -12.58
C LEU A 20 1.88 -20.32 -13.78
N LEU A 21 1.39 -19.47 -14.65
CA LEU A 21 2.10 -18.94 -15.80
C LEU A 21 2.42 -17.45 -15.60
N PRO A 22 3.40 -16.91 -16.31
CA PRO A 22 3.62 -15.46 -16.33
C PRO A 22 2.34 -14.72 -16.72
N TYR A 23 2.07 -13.62 -16.02
CA TYR A 23 0.88 -12.75 -16.19
C TYR A 23 -0.43 -13.31 -15.63
N ASP A 24 -0.45 -14.47 -14.98
CA ASP A 24 -1.61 -14.91 -14.22
C ASP A 24 -1.85 -14.01 -13.00
N ASN A 25 -3.13 -13.74 -12.72
CA ASN A 25 -3.52 -13.22 -11.41
C ASN A 25 -3.96 -14.39 -10.54
N ALA A 26 -3.18 -14.68 -9.50
CA ALA A 26 -3.47 -15.77 -8.57
C ALA A 26 -3.98 -15.22 -7.23
N TYR A 27 -5.08 -15.78 -6.76
CA TYR A 27 -5.69 -15.43 -5.48
C TYR A 27 -5.58 -16.61 -4.54
N PHE A 28 -5.12 -16.36 -3.32
CA PHE A 28 -4.91 -17.38 -2.31
C PHE A 28 -5.73 -17.07 -1.06
N ILE A 29 -6.39 -18.10 -0.51
CA ILE A 29 -7.14 -18.04 0.74
C ILE A 29 -6.62 -19.11 1.68
N GLY A 30 -6.35 -18.76 2.91
CA GLY A 30 -5.87 -19.68 3.91
C GLY A 30 -5.76 -19.03 5.29
N ALA A 31 -5.36 -19.82 6.28
CA ALA A 31 -5.04 -19.29 7.59
C ALA A 31 -3.89 -18.25 7.47
N PRO A 32 -3.94 -17.15 8.24
CA PRO A 32 -2.97 -16.03 8.11
C PRO A 32 -1.50 -16.51 8.15
N GLU A 33 -1.17 -17.40 9.05
CA GLU A 33 0.16 -17.99 9.20
C GLU A 33 0.65 -18.76 7.96
N ASN A 34 -0.28 -19.43 7.25
CA ASN A 34 0.04 -20.15 6.01
C ASN A 34 0.23 -19.20 4.84
N ILE A 35 -0.58 -18.15 4.76
CA ILE A 35 -0.44 -17.09 3.75
C ILE A 35 0.89 -16.37 3.95
N GLU A 36 1.24 -16.05 5.19
CA GLU A 36 2.50 -15.37 5.50
C GLU A 36 3.72 -16.22 5.11
N LYS A 37 3.72 -17.52 5.45
CA LYS A 37 4.79 -18.45 5.05
C LYS A 37 4.90 -18.56 3.54
N PHE A 38 3.76 -18.68 2.85
CA PHE A 38 3.70 -18.75 1.40
C PHE A 38 4.25 -17.47 0.76
N SER A 39 3.80 -16.30 1.23
CA SER A 39 4.27 -14.99 0.78
C SER A 39 5.77 -14.82 0.96
N ARG A 40 6.32 -15.23 2.11
CA ARG A 40 7.77 -15.21 2.36
C ARG A 40 8.54 -16.11 1.39
N GLY A 41 8.02 -17.30 1.06
CA GLY A 41 8.64 -18.23 0.12
C GLY A 41 8.63 -17.73 -1.34
N MET A 42 7.60 -16.96 -1.71
CA MET A 42 7.53 -16.33 -3.04
C MET A 42 8.33 -15.02 -3.12
N ALA A 43 8.59 -14.40 -1.99
CA ALA A 43 9.21 -13.08 -1.89
C ALA A 43 10.75 -13.09 -1.92
N GLU A 44 11.39 -14.17 -2.36
CA GLU A 44 12.84 -14.15 -2.63
C GLU A 44 13.27 -13.08 -3.65
N SER A 45 12.29 -12.40 -4.25
CA SER A 45 12.55 -11.35 -5.25
C SER A 45 12.20 -9.92 -4.88
N SER A 46 11.32 -9.64 -3.94
CA SER A 46 11.01 -8.22 -3.60
C SER A 46 10.06 -8.02 -2.42
N THR A 47 10.40 -8.42 -1.21
CA THR A 47 9.87 -7.69 -0.05
C THR A 47 10.59 -6.34 0.02
N ARG A 48 10.24 -5.42 -0.86
CA ARG A 48 10.57 -4.02 -0.62
C ARG A 48 9.74 -3.62 0.60
N HIS A 49 10.39 -3.64 1.76
CA HIS A 49 9.77 -3.03 2.93
C HIS A 49 9.50 -1.56 2.59
N ILE A 50 8.24 -1.19 2.61
CA ILE A 50 7.83 0.21 2.45
C ILE A 50 8.44 0.98 3.63
N LYS A 51 9.27 1.96 3.33
CA LYS A 51 9.91 2.83 4.33
C LYS A 51 9.36 4.24 4.30
N LYS A 52 8.88 4.66 3.14
CA LYS A 52 8.34 5.99 2.89
C LYS A 52 7.04 5.86 2.12
N ALA A 53 6.01 6.59 2.51
CA ALA A 53 4.72 6.61 1.85
C ALA A 53 4.17 8.03 1.74
N ILE A 54 3.45 8.32 0.66
CA ILE A 54 2.63 9.52 0.52
C ILE A 54 1.16 9.10 0.53
N ILE A 55 0.36 9.78 1.33
CA ILE A 55 -1.10 9.66 1.35
C ILE A 55 -1.68 10.94 0.75
N ILE A 56 -2.42 10.81 -0.33
CA ILE A 56 -3.15 11.92 -0.93
C ILE A 56 -4.60 11.84 -0.45
N GLY A 57 -5.00 12.84 0.34
CA GLY A 57 -6.30 12.93 0.99
C GLY A 57 -6.28 12.56 2.48
N ALA A 58 -6.60 13.53 3.34
CA ALA A 58 -6.74 13.38 4.78
C ALA A 58 -8.19 13.11 5.23
N GLY A 59 -9.02 12.58 4.34
CA GLY A 59 -10.37 12.14 4.65
C GLY A 59 -10.40 10.95 5.62
N ARG A 60 -11.53 10.25 5.73
CA ARG A 60 -11.71 9.13 6.68
C ARG A 60 -10.64 8.06 6.54
N THR A 61 -10.32 7.67 5.32
CA THR A 61 -9.31 6.61 5.06
C THR A 61 -7.90 7.10 5.38
N GLY A 62 -7.49 8.26 4.87
CA GLY A 62 -6.16 8.82 5.12
C GLY A 62 -5.91 9.08 6.61
N THR A 63 -6.92 9.61 7.31
CA THR A 63 -6.85 9.86 8.76
C THR A 63 -6.74 8.58 9.59
N ALA A 64 -7.29 7.46 9.12
CA ALA A 64 -7.13 6.17 9.78
C ALA A 64 -5.80 5.49 9.42
N LEU A 65 -5.39 5.57 8.17
CA LEU A 65 -4.21 4.87 7.65
C LEU A 65 -2.88 5.48 8.13
N ALA A 66 -2.78 6.81 8.12
CA ALA A 66 -1.52 7.49 8.42
C ALA A 66 -0.93 7.15 9.81
N PRO A 67 -1.72 7.14 10.91
CA PRO A 67 -1.20 6.73 12.22
C PRO A 67 -0.78 5.26 12.28
N MET A 68 -1.44 4.38 11.52
CA MET A 68 -1.09 2.95 11.46
C MET A 68 0.27 2.76 10.79
N LEU A 69 0.47 3.39 9.64
CA LEU A 69 1.76 3.35 8.94
C LEU A 69 2.90 3.97 9.78
N GLU A 70 2.61 5.08 10.48
CA GLU A 70 3.58 5.70 11.39
C GLU A 70 3.95 4.76 12.54
N ALA A 71 2.98 4.03 13.09
CA ALA A 71 3.22 3.04 14.15
C ALA A 71 4.07 1.87 13.66
N ASP A 72 3.94 1.48 12.39
CA ASP A 72 4.76 0.45 11.73
C ASP A 72 6.17 0.96 11.34
N GLY A 73 6.50 2.20 11.68
CA GLY A 73 7.81 2.79 11.43
C GLY A 73 8.00 3.32 10.02
N ILE A 74 6.93 3.48 9.26
CA ILE A 74 6.95 4.05 7.91
C ILE A 74 6.95 5.57 8.02
N SER A 75 7.83 6.25 7.27
CA SER A 75 7.83 7.70 7.13
C SER A 75 6.69 8.13 6.23
N VAL A 76 5.68 8.79 6.78
CA VAL A 76 4.47 9.16 6.05
C VAL A 76 4.44 10.66 5.78
N LYS A 77 4.07 11.04 4.55
CA LYS A 77 3.64 12.38 4.19
C LYS A 77 2.16 12.33 3.83
N VAL A 78 1.38 13.28 4.32
CA VAL A 78 -0.04 13.41 4.00
C VAL A 78 -0.25 14.73 3.29
N ILE A 79 -0.93 14.72 2.16
CA ILE A 79 -1.26 15.92 1.39
C ILE A 79 -2.78 16.02 1.30
N ASP A 80 -3.33 17.16 1.67
CA ASP A 80 -4.77 17.45 1.50
C ASP A 80 -4.97 18.93 1.15
N LEU A 81 -5.98 19.19 0.34
CA LEU A 81 -6.32 20.56 -0.08
C LEU A 81 -7.02 21.35 1.04
N ASP A 82 -7.73 20.66 1.93
CA ASP A 82 -8.51 21.27 2.99
C ASP A 82 -7.66 21.57 4.24
N PRO A 83 -7.46 22.84 4.62
CA PRO A 83 -6.69 23.20 5.80
C PRO A 83 -7.26 22.64 7.12
N GLU A 84 -8.56 22.39 7.20
CA GLU A 84 -9.16 21.79 8.41
C GLU A 84 -8.81 20.34 8.54
N GLN A 85 -8.85 19.58 7.42
CA GLN A 85 -8.41 18.18 7.40
C GLN A 85 -6.92 18.07 7.72
N CYS A 86 -6.09 18.97 7.17
CA CYS A 86 -4.66 19.04 7.49
C CYS A 86 -4.41 19.25 8.98
N ARG A 87 -5.09 20.20 9.61
CA ARG A 87 -4.99 20.45 11.07
C ARG A 87 -5.46 19.25 11.87
N HIS A 88 -6.59 18.65 11.46
CA HIS A 88 -7.16 17.50 12.16
C HIS A 88 -6.21 16.30 12.15
N ILE A 89 -5.67 15.94 11.00
CA ILE A 89 -4.74 14.80 10.91
C ILE A 89 -3.41 15.09 11.58
N SER A 90 -2.90 16.32 11.46
CA SER A 90 -1.65 16.73 12.10
C SER A 90 -1.69 16.54 13.62
N SER A 91 -2.85 16.76 14.25
CA SER A 91 -3.01 16.54 15.70
C SER A 91 -2.91 15.08 16.13
N LYS A 92 -3.06 14.14 15.20
CA LYS A 92 -3.03 12.69 15.45
C LYS A 92 -1.67 12.04 15.16
N LEU A 93 -0.83 12.75 14.39
CA LEU A 93 0.47 12.24 13.96
C LEU A 93 1.58 12.80 14.85
N LYS A 94 2.64 12.01 15.05
CA LYS A 94 3.79 12.38 15.91
C LYS A 94 5.05 12.69 15.11
N LYS A 95 5.24 12.01 13.98
CA LYS A 95 6.46 12.06 13.17
C LYS A 95 6.20 12.35 11.70
N SER A 96 4.97 12.12 11.25
CA SER A 96 4.58 12.29 9.86
C SER A 96 4.42 13.77 9.49
N ILE A 97 4.65 14.10 8.24
CA ILE A 97 4.54 15.46 7.70
C ILE A 97 3.16 15.61 7.08
N VAL A 98 2.50 16.72 7.38
CA VAL A 98 1.22 17.07 6.76
C VAL A 98 1.41 18.35 5.94
N LEU A 99 1.06 18.29 4.68
CA LEU A 99 1.15 19.39 3.72
C LEU A 99 -0.25 19.80 3.28
N CYS A 100 -0.53 21.09 3.35
CA CYS A 100 -1.78 21.63 2.82
C CYS A 100 -1.54 22.10 1.39
N GLY A 101 -2.04 21.35 0.41
CA GLY A 101 -1.81 21.62 -0.99
C GLY A 101 -2.59 20.67 -1.90
N ASP A 102 -2.52 20.93 -3.20
CA ASP A 102 -3.17 20.10 -4.20
C ASP A 102 -2.35 18.81 -4.44
N GLY A 103 -2.91 17.67 -4.05
CA GLY A 103 -2.28 16.37 -4.30
C GLY A 103 -2.22 15.95 -5.77
N ALA A 104 -2.83 16.71 -6.68
CA ALA A 104 -2.68 16.54 -8.13
C ALA A 104 -1.58 17.44 -8.73
N ASP A 105 -1.00 18.32 -7.94
CA ASP A 105 0.10 19.19 -8.37
C ASP A 105 1.39 18.37 -8.48
N ILE A 106 1.83 18.14 -9.72
CA ILE A 106 3.03 17.34 -10.02
C ILE A 106 4.29 18.02 -9.47
N ASP A 107 4.37 19.33 -9.50
CA ASP A 107 5.54 20.07 -9.00
C ASP A 107 5.66 19.92 -7.49
N LEU A 108 4.55 20.03 -6.77
CA LEU A 108 4.48 19.76 -5.33
C LEU A 108 4.91 18.33 -5.01
N LEU A 109 4.37 17.34 -5.73
CA LEU A 109 4.71 15.94 -5.52
C LEU A 109 6.19 15.65 -5.79
N MET A 110 6.77 16.26 -6.82
CA MET A 110 8.19 16.10 -7.14
C MET A 110 9.09 16.76 -6.08
N GLN A 111 8.74 17.96 -5.60
CA GLN A 111 9.46 18.64 -4.52
C GLN A 111 9.42 17.81 -3.21
N GLU A 112 8.30 17.17 -2.95
CA GLU A 112 8.13 16.33 -1.77
C GLU A 112 8.73 14.92 -1.94
N GLY A 113 9.39 14.66 -3.06
CA GLY A 113 10.17 13.45 -3.30
C GLY A 113 9.31 12.22 -3.59
N VAL A 114 8.21 12.37 -4.33
CA VAL A 114 7.34 11.24 -4.71
C VAL A 114 8.11 10.13 -5.41
N SER A 115 9.15 10.47 -6.18
CA SER A 115 10.03 9.51 -6.87
C SER A 115 10.86 8.64 -5.92
N GLU A 116 11.05 9.06 -4.67
CA GLU A 116 11.78 8.34 -3.63
C GLU A 116 10.86 7.49 -2.73
N MET A 117 9.55 7.62 -2.91
CA MET A 117 8.56 6.85 -2.15
C MET A 117 8.51 5.41 -2.66
N ASN A 118 8.17 4.50 -1.79
CA ASN A 118 8.02 3.09 -2.13
C ASN A 118 6.67 2.51 -1.66
N GLY A 119 5.76 3.42 -1.32
CA GLY A 119 4.37 3.17 -1.02
C GLY A 119 3.56 4.45 -0.96
#